data_6d1dc289ab399c30cf9c96f5ac4654c0
#
_entry.id   6d1dc289ab399c30cf9c96f5ac4654c0
#
_cell.length_a   1.000
_cell.length_b   1.000
_cell.length_c   1.000
_cell.angle_alpha   90.00
_cell.angle_beta   90.00
_cell.angle_gamma   90.00
#
_symmetry.space_group_name_H-M   'P 1'
#
loop_
_entity.id
_entity.type
_entity.pdbx_description
1 polymer ?
#
loop_
_entity_poly.entity_id
_entity_poly.type
_entity_poly.pdbx_seq_one_letter_code
_entity_poly.pdbx_strand_id
1 'polypeptide(L)'
;TLLENREYELLNAAEVICTTCSSSADKRLNAFKFPLVLIDEATQATEPECLIPIVQGCQQLVLVGDHQQLGPVVMNRKVARAGLNESLFERLVLLGVKPRRLEVQYRMHPSLSEFPSNMFYDGMLQNGVSSHERLRKHVAIPWPIPTMPMMFYQNLGQEEISPSGTSYLNRTEASSVEKLVTALLKAGVAPEQIGVITPYEGQRNFVINHMQFHGSMVKDAYRAIEVASVDAFQGREKDYIIVTCVRSNNRLGIGFLSDSRRLNVALTRARFGLIVIGNARVLCKDPLWYHFLVHFKDRNLLVEGALSNLRPSMIQFGPPPVPRKSKSRLEQAKTNAAIGTESLAMDPVRAPFRGATGTTQTLREGMWDTLSLDAKTLSQSQSDWLNQVRQDKDADLESLDGYRSQASIAGSDEDEVRPVKNVSSAQGTSSAPSITKFL
;
A
#
# COMPACT_ATOMS: atom_id res chain seq x y z
N THR A 1 24.82 -30.11 -11.05
CA THR A 1 24.26 -31.28 -10.35
C THR A 1 23.01 -31.79 -11.08
N LEU A 2 22.52 -33.00 -10.76
CA LEU A 2 21.30 -33.58 -11.38
C LEU A 2 20.07 -32.71 -11.08
N LEU A 3 20.03 -32.08 -9.93
CA LEU A 3 18.96 -31.15 -9.50
C LEU A 3 18.98 -29.87 -10.34
N GLU A 4 20.13 -29.26 -10.54
CA GLU A 4 20.29 -28.04 -11.36
C GLU A 4 19.88 -28.28 -12.81
N ASN A 5 20.22 -29.46 -13.35
CA ASN A 5 19.82 -29.80 -14.71
C ASN A 5 18.28 -29.95 -14.82
N ARG A 6 17.62 -30.51 -13.81
CA ARG A 6 16.17 -30.61 -13.76
C ARG A 6 15.49 -29.25 -13.59
N GLU A 7 16.04 -28.38 -12.75
CA GLU A 7 15.56 -27.01 -12.63
C GLU A 7 15.68 -26.25 -13.96
N TYR A 8 16.81 -26.37 -14.63
CA TYR A 8 17.01 -25.75 -15.95
C TYR A 8 16.02 -26.31 -17.00
N GLU A 9 15.80 -27.62 -17.07
CA GLU A 9 14.83 -28.24 -17.97
C GLU A 9 13.42 -27.67 -17.73
N LEU A 10 12.99 -27.54 -16.46
CA LEU A 10 11.68 -26.99 -16.09
C LEU A 10 11.56 -25.52 -16.48
N LEU A 11 12.56 -24.71 -16.20
CA LEU A 11 12.57 -23.29 -16.55
C LEU A 11 12.58 -23.10 -18.07
N ASN A 12 13.33 -23.93 -18.80
CA ASN A 12 13.41 -23.86 -20.27
C ASN A 12 12.12 -24.32 -20.97
N ALA A 13 11.35 -25.20 -20.33
CA ALA A 13 10.06 -25.65 -20.83
C ALA A 13 8.91 -24.69 -20.47
N ALA A 14 9.13 -23.74 -19.57
CA ALA A 14 8.09 -22.81 -19.12
C ALA A 14 7.82 -21.74 -20.18
N GLU A 15 6.56 -21.52 -20.51
CA GLU A 15 6.13 -20.42 -21.38
C GLU A 15 6.11 -19.08 -20.66
N VAL A 16 5.85 -19.09 -19.34
CA VAL A 16 5.82 -17.90 -18.46
C VAL A 16 6.54 -18.21 -17.15
N ILE A 17 7.43 -17.32 -16.75
CA ILE A 17 8.11 -17.40 -15.46
C ILE A 17 7.62 -16.23 -14.59
N CYS A 18 7.05 -16.54 -13.43
CA CYS A 18 6.59 -15.56 -12.45
C CYS A 18 7.60 -15.44 -11.32
N THR A 19 8.05 -14.21 -11.03
CA THR A 19 9.02 -13.91 -9.98
C THR A 19 8.82 -12.49 -9.46
N THR A 20 9.44 -12.15 -8.32
CA THR A 20 9.55 -10.74 -7.92
C THR A 20 10.63 -10.04 -8.74
N CYS A 21 10.57 -8.70 -8.84
CA CYS A 21 11.61 -7.93 -9.54
C CYS A 21 13.03 -8.29 -9.01
N SER A 22 13.20 -8.32 -7.70
CA SER A 22 14.49 -8.66 -7.08
C SER A 22 14.92 -10.10 -7.35
N SER A 23 13.98 -11.06 -7.29
CA SER A 23 14.28 -12.48 -7.53
C SER A 23 14.54 -12.79 -9.01
N SER A 24 14.20 -11.89 -9.93
CA SER A 24 14.57 -12.06 -11.35
C SER A 24 16.08 -12.05 -11.59
N ALA A 25 16.88 -11.52 -10.63
CA ALA A 25 18.35 -11.61 -10.65
C ALA A 25 18.91 -12.97 -10.19
N ASP A 26 18.08 -13.98 -9.95
CA ASP A 26 18.55 -15.31 -9.53
C ASP A 26 19.47 -15.91 -10.59
N LYS A 27 20.57 -16.52 -10.16
CA LYS A 27 21.57 -17.15 -11.04
C LYS A 27 20.99 -18.19 -11.98
N ARG A 28 19.91 -18.85 -11.59
CA ARG A 28 19.20 -19.84 -12.41
C ARG A 28 18.56 -19.22 -13.65
N LEU A 29 18.25 -17.91 -13.60
CA LEU A 29 17.65 -17.17 -14.71
C LEU A 29 18.68 -16.52 -15.65
N ASN A 30 19.96 -16.45 -15.28
CA ASN A 30 21.01 -15.77 -16.05
C ASN A 30 21.23 -16.34 -17.46
N ALA A 31 20.92 -17.62 -17.68
CA ALA A 31 21.03 -18.28 -18.99
C ALA A 31 19.90 -17.94 -19.96
N PHE A 32 18.80 -17.35 -19.46
CA PHE A 32 17.61 -17.04 -20.23
C PHE A 32 17.58 -15.57 -20.64
N LYS A 33 16.89 -15.29 -21.74
CA LYS A 33 16.53 -13.93 -22.17
C LYS A 33 15.01 -13.80 -22.23
N PHE A 34 14.51 -12.71 -21.68
CA PHE A 34 13.09 -12.43 -21.59
C PHE A 34 12.71 -11.27 -22.50
N PRO A 35 12.35 -11.52 -23.77
CA PRO A 35 12.01 -10.46 -24.72
C PRO A 35 10.73 -9.69 -24.32
N LEU A 36 9.81 -10.34 -23.61
CA LEU A 36 8.61 -9.72 -23.04
C LEU A 36 8.68 -9.74 -21.52
N VAL A 37 8.63 -8.56 -20.91
CA VAL A 37 8.59 -8.39 -19.46
C VAL A 37 7.32 -7.64 -19.09
N LEU A 38 6.52 -8.25 -18.20
CA LEU A 38 5.37 -7.60 -17.58
C LEU A 38 5.64 -7.42 -16.09
N ILE A 39 5.56 -6.17 -15.61
CA ILE A 39 5.68 -5.84 -14.18
C ILE A 39 4.31 -5.40 -13.69
N ASP A 40 3.69 -6.22 -12.86
CA ASP A 40 2.45 -5.89 -12.17
C ASP A 40 2.75 -5.11 -10.89
N GLU A 41 1.83 -4.23 -10.50
CA GLU A 41 2.03 -3.27 -9.38
C GLU A 41 3.33 -2.48 -9.50
N ALA A 42 3.69 -2.10 -10.73
CA ALA A 42 4.95 -1.41 -11.05
C ALA A 42 5.11 -0.05 -10.32
N THR A 43 4.01 0.51 -9.82
CA THR A 43 4.02 1.73 -8.99
C THR A 43 4.54 1.50 -7.58
N GLN A 44 4.58 0.25 -7.09
CA GLN A 44 5.08 -0.10 -5.75
C GLN A 44 6.59 -0.41 -5.72
N ALA A 45 7.17 -0.71 -6.87
CA ALA A 45 8.59 -1.00 -6.97
C ALA A 45 9.40 0.29 -7.19
N THR A 46 10.58 0.36 -6.56
CA THR A 46 11.55 1.41 -6.88
C THR A 46 12.05 1.24 -8.32
N GLU A 47 12.47 2.33 -8.94
CA GLU A 47 12.99 2.24 -10.32
C GLU A 47 14.16 1.25 -10.46
N PRO A 48 15.17 1.21 -9.57
CA PRO A 48 16.23 0.20 -9.63
C PRO A 48 15.72 -1.24 -9.56
N GLU A 49 14.66 -1.53 -8.79
CA GLU A 49 14.08 -2.87 -8.74
C GLU A 49 13.41 -3.24 -10.07
N CYS A 50 12.70 -2.31 -10.70
CA CYS A 50 12.10 -2.53 -12.02
C CYS A 50 13.14 -2.79 -13.10
N LEU A 51 14.34 -2.19 -13.01
CA LEU A 51 15.39 -2.38 -13.99
C LEU A 51 15.98 -3.81 -13.98
N ILE A 52 15.92 -4.53 -12.87
CA ILE A 52 16.50 -5.88 -12.76
C ILE A 52 15.95 -6.84 -13.82
N PRO A 53 14.61 -7.05 -13.96
CA PRO A 53 14.09 -7.90 -15.03
C PRO A 53 14.25 -7.29 -16.43
N ILE A 54 14.26 -5.96 -16.56
CA ILE A 54 14.35 -5.27 -17.85
C ILE A 54 15.70 -5.53 -18.54
N VAL A 55 16.80 -5.49 -17.78
CA VAL A 55 18.16 -5.67 -18.34
C VAL A 55 18.45 -7.11 -18.81
N GLN A 56 17.56 -8.06 -18.53
CA GLN A 56 17.70 -9.46 -18.95
C GLN A 56 17.24 -9.71 -20.39
N GLY A 57 17.33 -8.73 -21.26
CA GLY A 57 17.05 -8.86 -22.68
C GLY A 57 15.63 -8.44 -23.08
N CYS A 58 14.98 -7.60 -22.27
CA CYS A 58 13.67 -7.06 -22.56
C CYS A 58 13.65 -6.25 -23.87
N GLN A 59 12.74 -6.62 -24.77
CA GLN A 59 12.47 -5.88 -26.01
C GLN A 59 11.11 -5.19 -25.94
N GLN A 60 10.17 -5.77 -25.20
CA GLN A 60 8.83 -5.23 -24.98
C GLN A 60 8.54 -5.22 -23.49
N LEU A 61 8.25 -4.05 -22.95
CA LEU A 61 7.93 -3.83 -21.54
C LEU A 61 6.47 -3.45 -21.36
N VAL A 62 5.79 -4.13 -20.47
CA VAL A 62 4.43 -3.78 -20.00
C VAL A 62 4.50 -3.47 -18.52
N LEU A 63 4.17 -2.23 -18.15
CA LEU A 63 4.04 -1.80 -16.76
C LEU A 63 2.57 -1.68 -16.42
N VAL A 64 2.13 -2.42 -15.40
CA VAL A 64 0.77 -2.34 -14.85
C VAL A 64 0.85 -1.75 -13.45
N GLY A 65 -0.03 -0.80 -13.13
CA GLY A 65 -0.03 -0.16 -11.81
C GLY A 65 -0.93 1.05 -11.76
N ASP A 66 -1.09 1.58 -10.56
CA ASP A 66 -1.93 2.74 -10.29
C ASP A 66 -1.18 3.77 -9.46
N HIS A 67 -0.80 4.87 -10.10
CA HIS A 67 -0.07 5.97 -9.45
C HIS A 67 -0.93 6.79 -8.47
N GLN A 68 -2.24 6.57 -8.43
CA GLN A 68 -3.15 7.13 -7.41
C GLN A 68 -3.23 6.25 -6.15
N GLN A 69 -2.57 5.07 -6.16
CA GLN A 69 -2.38 4.20 -5.00
C GLN A 69 -0.96 4.33 -4.46
N LEU A 70 -0.57 3.45 -3.51
CA LEU A 70 0.71 3.56 -2.84
C LEU A 70 1.90 3.41 -3.80
N GLY A 71 2.90 4.24 -3.56
CA GLY A 71 4.20 4.15 -4.24
C GLY A 71 5.20 3.28 -3.48
N PRO A 72 6.47 3.24 -3.92
CA PRO A 72 7.53 2.47 -3.28
C PRO A 72 7.74 2.89 -1.82
N VAL A 73 7.94 1.90 -0.94
CA VAL A 73 8.22 2.14 0.48
C VAL A 73 9.71 2.38 0.68
N VAL A 74 10.09 3.62 0.99
CA VAL A 74 11.47 4.02 1.28
C VAL A 74 11.56 4.50 2.72
N MET A 75 12.22 3.74 3.59
CA MET A 75 12.30 4.03 5.02
C MET A 75 13.13 5.28 5.32
N ASN A 76 14.19 5.50 4.56
CA ASN A 76 15.06 6.66 4.76
C ASN A 76 14.45 7.92 4.10
N ARG A 77 14.08 8.90 4.92
CA ARG A 77 13.42 10.14 4.45
C ARG A 77 14.30 10.98 3.53
N LYS A 78 15.64 10.97 3.71
CA LYS A 78 16.54 11.72 2.83
C LYS A 78 16.57 11.11 1.44
N VAL A 79 16.68 9.78 1.36
CA VAL A 79 16.69 9.03 0.11
C VAL A 79 15.32 9.11 -0.61
N ALA A 80 14.22 9.05 0.14
CA ALA A 80 12.89 9.28 -0.42
C ALA A 80 12.76 10.68 -1.05
N ARG A 81 13.28 11.73 -0.36
CA ARG A 81 13.29 13.10 -0.90
C ARG A 81 14.21 13.24 -2.13
N ALA A 82 15.23 12.43 -2.23
CA ALA A 82 16.11 12.38 -3.41
C ALA A 82 15.48 11.68 -4.62
N GLY A 83 14.26 11.14 -4.49
CA GLY A 83 13.50 10.59 -5.61
C GLY A 83 13.40 9.07 -5.65
N LEU A 84 14.02 8.32 -4.72
CA LEU A 84 13.94 6.85 -4.74
C LEU A 84 12.51 6.32 -4.51
N ASN A 85 11.62 7.12 -3.92
CA ASN A 85 10.21 6.79 -3.76
C ASN A 85 9.34 7.07 -5.00
N GLU A 86 9.95 7.53 -6.09
CA GLU A 86 9.29 7.67 -7.39
C GLU A 86 9.50 6.39 -8.20
N SER A 87 8.42 5.75 -8.64
CA SER A 87 8.50 4.54 -9.44
C SER A 87 8.84 4.85 -10.90
N LEU A 88 9.39 3.87 -11.61
CA LEU A 88 9.59 3.98 -13.06
C LEU A 88 8.28 4.32 -13.80
N PHE A 89 7.17 3.71 -13.40
CA PHE A 89 5.84 3.99 -13.95
C PHE A 89 5.49 5.48 -13.81
N GLU A 90 5.60 6.02 -12.60
CA GLU A 90 5.27 7.40 -12.30
C GLU A 90 6.19 8.38 -13.03
N ARG A 91 7.48 8.11 -13.07
CA ARG A 91 8.45 8.91 -13.82
C ARG A 91 8.13 8.95 -15.32
N LEU A 92 7.75 7.83 -15.92
CA LEU A 92 7.36 7.81 -17.34
C LEU A 92 6.09 8.63 -17.61
N VAL A 93 5.11 8.59 -16.72
CA VAL A 93 3.91 9.44 -16.80
C VAL A 93 4.28 10.93 -16.71
N LEU A 94 5.17 11.30 -15.79
CA LEU A 94 5.67 12.68 -15.65
C LEU A 94 6.46 13.15 -16.89
N LEU A 95 7.11 12.24 -17.59
CA LEU A 95 7.80 12.51 -18.87
C LEU A 95 6.85 12.58 -20.06
N GLY A 96 5.54 12.42 -19.86
CA GLY A 96 4.51 12.58 -20.89
C GLY A 96 4.07 11.29 -21.57
N VAL A 97 4.55 10.12 -21.11
CA VAL A 97 4.02 8.82 -21.58
C VAL A 97 2.59 8.68 -21.05
N LYS A 98 1.63 8.59 -21.95
CA LYS A 98 0.21 8.47 -21.58
C LYS A 98 -0.13 7.01 -21.26
N PRO A 99 -0.51 6.68 -20.01
CA PRO A 99 -0.94 5.33 -19.68
C PRO A 99 -2.30 5.00 -20.30
N ARG A 100 -2.54 3.72 -20.56
CA ARG A 100 -3.89 3.22 -20.88
C ARG A 100 -4.61 2.95 -19.58
N ARG A 101 -5.69 3.72 -19.30
CA ARG A 101 -6.49 3.55 -18.09
C ARG A 101 -7.53 2.44 -18.31
N LEU A 102 -7.65 1.54 -17.34
CA LEU A 102 -8.79 0.65 -17.22
C LEU A 102 -9.92 1.44 -16.53
N GLU A 103 -11.05 1.60 -17.22
CA GLU A 103 -12.11 2.51 -16.79
C GLU A 103 -13.27 1.79 -16.09
N VAL A 104 -13.33 0.45 -16.16
CA VAL A 104 -14.42 -0.33 -15.59
C VAL A 104 -13.94 -1.09 -14.35
N GLN A 105 -14.57 -0.80 -13.20
CA GLN A 105 -14.33 -1.52 -11.96
C GLN A 105 -15.38 -2.61 -11.72
N TYR A 106 -14.97 -3.79 -11.25
CA TYR A 106 -15.82 -4.95 -10.98
C TYR A 106 -15.84 -5.36 -9.50
N ARG A 107 -15.16 -4.63 -8.63
CA ARG A 107 -15.00 -4.96 -7.21
C ARG A 107 -16.14 -4.40 -6.37
N MET A 108 -16.27 -3.09 -6.34
CA MET A 108 -17.02 -2.34 -5.34
C MET A 108 -18.50 -2.21 -5.72
N HIS A 109 -19.37 -2.16 -4.70
CA HIS A 109 -20.71 -1.61 -4.85
C HIS A 109 -20.63 -0.19 -5.47
N PRO A 110 -21.50 0.18 -6.42
CA PRO A 110 -21.46 1.47 -7.10
C PRO A 110 -21.35 2.70 -6.19
N SER A 111 -22.09 2.71 -5.05
CA SER A 111 -21.99 3.82 -4.10
C SER A 111 -20.63 3.92 -3.40
N LEU A 112 -19.88 2.82 -3.26
CA LEU A 112 -18.52 2.85 -2.69
C LEU A 112 -17.49 3.42 -3.68
N SER A 113 -17.71 3.21 -4.99
CA SER A 113 -16.79 3.67 -6.03
C SER A 113 -16.98 5.14 -6.40
N GLU A 114 -18.10 5.75 -6.08
CA GLU A 114 -18.46 7.12 -6.47
C GLU A 114 -17.43 8.15 -5.98
N PHE A 115 -17.15 8.16 -4.67
CA PHE A 115 -16.17 9.11 -4.11
C PHE A 115 -14.75 8.88 -4.64
N PRO A 116 -14.18 7.67 -4.64
CA PRO A 116 -12.87 7.41 -5.24
C PRO A 116 -12.80 7.78 -6.72
N SER A 117 -13.83 7.48 -7.51
CA SER A 117 -13.89 7.84 -8.93
C SER A 117 -13.74 9.35 -9.13
N ASN A 118 -14.56 10.13 -8.43
CA ASN A 118 -14.57 11.59 -8.56
C ASN A 118 -13.30 12.25 -8.02
N MET A 119 -12.74 11.71 -6.94
CA MET A 119 -11.61 12.35 -6.24
C MET A 119 -10.24 11.98 -6.82
N PHE A 120 -10.07 10.74 -7.32
CA PHE A 120 -8.76 10.22 -7.73
C PHE A 120 -8.68 9.87 -9.23
N TYR A 121 -9.84 9.71 -9.90
CA TYR A 121 -9.88 9.20 -11.27
C TYR A 121 -10.73 10.07 -12.21
N ASP A 122 -10.87 11.35 -11.91
CA ASP A 122 -11.56 12.36 -12.73
C ASP A 122 -13.03 12.01 -13.06
N GLY A 123 -13.68 11.19 -12.22
CA GLY A 123 -15.04 10.70 -12.44
C GLY A 123 -15.17 9.66 -13.56
N MET A 124 -14.07 9.16 -14.09
CA MET A 124 -14.06 8.30 -15.29
C MET A 124 -14.32 6.82 -14.99
N LEU A 125 -14.27 6.39 -13.70
CA LEU A 125 -14.51 4.99 -13.38
C LEU A 125 -15.99 4.62 -13.57
N GLN A 126 -16.24 3.62 -14.39
CA GLN A 126 -17.54 3.02 -14.61
C GLN A 126 -17.72 1.77 -13.76
N ASN A 127 -18.96 1.43 -13.44
CA ASN A 127 -19.26 0.23 -12.67
C ASN A 127 -19.64 -0.92 -13.60
N GLY A 128 -18.83 -1.97 -13.65
CA GLY A 128 -19.12 -3.21 -14.35
C GLY A 128 -20.01 -4.17 -13.54
N VAL A 129 -20.37 -3.78 -12.31
CA VAL A 129 -21.29 -4.52 -11.41
C VAL A 129 -22.42 -3.62 -10.99
N SER A 130 -23.61 -4.21 -10.83
CA SER A 130 -24.81 -3.50 -10.36
C SER A 130 -24.88 -3.44 -8.83
N SER A 131 -25.64 -2.48 -8.31
CA SER A 131 -25.90 -2.39 -6.86
C SER A 131 -26.56 -3.68 -6.33
N HIS A 132 -27.40 -4.34 -7.14
CA HIS A 132 -28.07 -5.57 -6.73
C HIS A 132 -27.07 -6.73 -6.54
N GLU A 133 -26.05 -6.85 -7.39
CA GLU A 133 -24.99 -7.88 -7.28
C GLU A 133 -24.08 -7.66 -6.09
N ARG A 134 -23.99 -6.44 -5.61
CA ARG A 134 -23.13 -6.04 -4.47
C ARG A 134 -23.90 -5.69 -3.20
N LEU A 135 -25.20 -6.05 -3.12
CA LEU A 135 -26.01 -5.87 -1.93
C LEU A 135 -26.47 -7.22 -1.38
N ARG A 136 -26.01 -7.59 -0.19
CA ARG A 136 -26.42 -8.82 0.52
C ARG A 136 -27.62 -8.52 1.42
N LYS A 137 -28.83 -8.73 0.92
CA LYS A 137 -30.08 -8.45 1.65
C LYS A 137 -30.28 -9.28 2.94
N HIS A 138 -29.64 -10.45 3.01
CA HIS A 138 -29.72 -11.34 4.18
C HIS A 138 -28.77 -10.93 5.32
N VAL A 139 -27.83 -10.02 5.07
CA VAL A 139 -26.90 -9.52 6.08
C VAL A 139 -27.50 -8.28 6.72
N ALA A 140 -28.09 -8.46 7.91
CA ALA A 140 -28.75 -7.40 8.65
C ALA A 140 -27.75 -6.50 9.38
N ILE A 141 -27.19 -5.53 8.66
CA ILE A 141 -26.36 -4.47 9.22
C ILE A 141 -27.20 -3.19 9.26
N PRO A 142 -27.10 -2.38 10.32
CA PRO A 142 -27.85 -1.15 10.44
C PRO A 142 -27.25 -0.03 9.56
N TRP A 143 -27.30 -0.22 8.24
CA TRP A 143 -26.90 0.84 7.31
C TRP A 143 -27.86 2.03 7.44
N PRO A 144 -27.33 3.27 7.50
CA PRO A 144 -28.17 4.48 7.52
C PRO A 144 -29.14 4.53 6.34
N ILE A 145 -28.68 4.09 5.18
CA ILE A 145 -29.45 3.91 3.95
C ILE A 145 -29.27 2.48 3.46
N PRO A 146 -30.33 1.66 3.42
CA PRO A 146 -30.22 0.23 3.07
C PRO A 146 -29.63 -0.06 1.68
N THR A 147 -29.76 0.86 0.73
CA THR A 147 -29.24 0.74 -0.63
C THR A 147 -27.82 1.26 -0.79
N MET A 148 -27.24 1.88 0.24
CA MET A 148 -25.89 2.44 0.25
C MET A 148 -25.10 1.82 1.42
N PRO A 149 -24.42 0.68 1.22
CA PRO A 149 -23.78 -0.07 2.29
C PRO A 149 -22.46 0.59 2.74
N MET A 150 -22.55 1.82 3.19
CA MET A 150 -21.45 2.58 3.75
C MET A 150 -21.93 3.53 4.85
N MET A 151 -21.02 3.83 5.80
CA MET A 151 -21.24 4.86 6.80
C MET A 151 -19.91 5.38 7.35
N PHE A 152 -19.92 6.66 7.73
CA PHE A 152 -18.92 7.21 8.62
C PHE A 152 -19.46 7.24 10.04
N TYR A 153 -18.86 6.46 10.92
CA TYR A 153 -19.28 6.35 12.31
C TYR A 153 -18.46 7.30 13.17
N GLN A 154 -19.11 8.40 13.61
CA GLN A 154 -18.51 9.42 14.44
C GLN A 154 -18.06 8.86 15.78
N ASN A 155 -16.77 9.00 16.09
CA ASN A 155 -16.18 8.61 17.37
C ASN A 155 -15.36 9.78 17.93
N LEU A 156 -15.66 10.19 19.17
CA LEU A 156 -15.01 11.31 19.85
C LEU A 156 -13.95 10.85 20.86
N GLY A 157 -13.61 9.56 20.87
CA GLY A 157 -12.57 9.02 21.73
C GLY A 157 -11.22 9.68 21.49
N GLN A 158 -10.44 9.84 22.55
CA GLN A 158 -9.12 10.45 22.44
C GLN A 158 -8.08 9.45 21.94
N GLU A 159 -7.11 9.96 21.19
CA GLU A 159 -5.93 9.20 20.83
C GLU A 159 -4.95 9.10 21.99
N GLU A 160 -4.25 8.00 22.10
CA GLU A 160 -3.20 7.75 23.07
C GLU A 160 -1.93 7.30 22.36
N ILE A 161 -0.77 7.56 23.00
CA ILE A 161 0.49 6.96 22.55
C ILE A 161 0.47 5.49 22.98
N SER A 162 0.79 4.60 22.06
CA SER A 162 0.87 3.16 22.37
C SER A 162 2.00 2.87 23.36
N PRO A 163 1.96 1.74 24.07
CA PRO A 163 3.03 1.35 25.02
C PRO A 163 4.43 1.28 24.39
N SER A 164 4.53 1.10 23.07
CA SER A 164 5.81 1.14 22.36
C SER A 164 6.43 2.54 22.26
N GLY A 165 5.68 3.60 22.58
CA GLY A 165 6.12 4.98 22.47
C GLY A 165 6.21 5.56 21.05
N THR A 166 6.04 4.71 20.03
CA THR A 166 6.28 5.08 18.62
C THR A 166 5.04 5.12 17.75
N SER A 167 3.88 4.68 18.27
CA SER A 167 2.62 4.58 17.53
C SER A 167 1.46 5.15 18.33
N TYR A 168 0.30 5.26 17.71
CA TYR A 168 -0.93 5.75 18.33
C TYR A 168 -1.98 4.66 18.41
N LEU A 169 -2.90 4.78 19.37
CA LEU A 169 -4.11 3.97 19.49
C LEU A 169 -5.28 4.82 19.99
N ASN A 170 -6.50 4.32 19.77
CA ASN A 170 -7.75 4.90 20.26
C ASN A 170 -8.64 3.76 20.77
N ARG A 171 -8.76 3.67 22.09
CA ARG A 171 -9.51 2.58 22.76
C ARG A 171 -10.98 2.58 22.42
N THR A 172 -11.55 3.76 22.27
CA THR A 172 -12.98 3.91 21.96
C THR A 172 -13.29 3.48 20.53
N GLU A 173 -12.40 3.81 19.58
CA GLU A 173 -12.52 3.29 18.21
C GLU A 173 -12.36 1.77 18.18
N ALA A 174 -11.39 1.20 18.90
CA ALA A 174 -11.20 -0.24 18.97
C ALA A 174 -12.42 -0.98 19.54
N SER A 175 -13.07 -0.42 20.59
CA SER A 175 -14.34 -0.95 21.10
C SER A 175 -15.47 -0.86 20.07
N SER A 176 -15.49 0.21 19.27
CA SER A 176 -16.47 0.34 18.17
C SER A 176 -16.21 -0.67 17.05
N VAL A 177 -14.92 -0.91 16.71
CA VAL A 177 -14.53 -1.97 15.76
C VAL A 177 -15.03 -3.33 16.22
N GLU A 178 -14.78 -3.70 17.49
CA GLU A 178 -15.25 -4.99 18.05
C GLU A 178 -16.76 -5.14 17.90
N LYS A 179 -17.55 -4.13 18.28
CA LYS A 179 -19.02 -4.16 18.19
C LYS A 179 -19.49 -4.31 16.74
N LEU A 180 -18.88 -3.61 15.79
CA LEU A 180 -19.20 -3.70 14.38
C LEU A 180 -18.84 -5.06 13.79
N VAL A 181 -17.65 -5.57 14.09
CA VAL A 181 -17.24 -6.92 13.72
C VAL A 181 -18.19 -7.97 14.27
N THR A 182 -18.53 -7.87 15.56
CA THR A 182 -19.50 -8.76 16.18
C THR A 182 -20.89 -8.69 15.52
N ALA A 183 -21.32 -7.50 15.12
CA ALA A 183 -22.59 -7.34 14.38
C ALA A 183 -22.53 -8.03 13.01
N LEU A 184 -21.43 -7.89 12.28
CA LEU A 184 -21.21 -8.58 11.00
C LEU A 184 -21.22 -10.11 11.16
N LEU A 185 -20.49 -10.64 12.14
CA LEU A 185 -20.46 -12.07 12.44
C LEU A 185 -21.84 -12.61 12.80
N LYS A 186 -22.59 -11.91 13.66
CA LYS A 186 -23.97 -12.27 14.03
C LYS A 186 -24.94 -12.20 12.84
N ALA A 187 -24.68 -11.33 11.87
CA ALA A 187 -25.43 -11.25 10.62
C ALA A 187 -25.05 -12.34 9.61
N GLY A 188 -24.16 -13.28 9.96
CA GLY A 188 -23.78 -14.42 9.13
C GLY A 188 -22.64 -14.14 8.15
N VAL A 189 -21.89 -13.06 8.31
CA VAL A 189 -20.68 -12.79 7.53
C VAL A 189 -19.54 -13.66 8.06
N ALA A 190 -18.86 -14.40 7.19
CA ALA A 190 -17.73 -15.21 7.57
C ALA A 190 -16.51 -14.31 7.98
N PRO A 191 -15.72 -14.71 8.98
CA PRO A 191 -14.59 -13.92 9.48
C PRO A 191 -13.61 -13.49 8.39
N GLU A 192 -13.32 -14.37 7.43
CA GLU A 192 -12.39 -14.15 6.32
C GLU A 192 -12.87 -13.07 5.33
N GLN A 193 -14.18 -12.78 5.35
CA GLN A 193 -14.81 -11.75 4.53
C GLN A 193 -14.72 -10.35 5.15
N ILE A 194 -14.23 -10.24 6.40
CA ILE A 194 -14.11 -9.00 7.14
C ILE A 194 -12.65 -8.56 7.17
N GLY A 195 -12.39 -7.30 6.89
CA GLY A 195 -11.09 -6.67 7.04
C GLY A 195 -11.17 -5.41 7.90
N VAL A 196 -10.17 -5.24 8.76
CA VAL A 196 -10.00 -4.01 9.55
C VAL A 196 -8.72 -3.34 9.15
N ILE A 197 -8.82 -2.09 8.70
CA ILE A 197 -7.69 -1.28 8.25
C ILE A 197 -7.40 -0.18 9.25
N THR A 198 -6.14 -0.04 9.65
CA THR A 198 -5.67 1.07 10.47
C THR A 198 -4.30 1.54 10.03
N PRO A 199 -3.99 2.85 10.06
CA PRO A 199 -2.66 3.35 9.70
C PRO A 199 -1.61 3.19 10.81
N TYR A 200 -1.99 2.68 11.99
CA TYR A 200 -1.13 2.66 13.18
C TYR A 200 -0.99 1.26 13.77
N GLU A 201 0.24 0.80 13.91
CA GLU A 201 0.55 -0.53 14.46
C GLU A 201 0.08 -0.68 15.93
N GLY A 202 0.15 0.40 16.71
CA GLY A 202 -0.39 0.41 18.08
C GLY A 202 -1.89 0.12 18.10
N GLN A 203 -2.66 0.70 17.19
CA GLN A 203 -4.10 0.42 17.05
C GLN A 203 -4.35 -1.00 16.56
N ARG A 204 -3.59 -1.46 15.57
CA ARG A 204 -3.71 -2.81 15.04
C ARG A 204 -3.59 -3.85 16.15
N ASN A 205 -2.51 -3.79 16.93
CA ASN A 205 -2.27 -4.72 18.03
C ASN A 205 -3.34 -4.59 19.12
N PHE A 206 -3.76 -3.37 19.43
CA PHE A 206 -4.81 -3.16 20.43
C PHE A 206 -6.16 -3.72 19.97
N VAL A 207 -6.57 -3.52 18.72
CA VAL A 207 -7.82 -4.05 18.14
C VAL A 207 -7.82 -5.59 18.19
N ILE A 208 -6.73 -6.24 17.76
CA ILE A 208 -6.61 -7.69 17.78
C ILE A 208 -6.81 -8.22 19.21
N ASN A 209 -6.07 -7.65 20.17
CA ASN A 209 -6.16 -8.07 21.57
C ASN A 209 -7.55 -7.79 22.14
N HIS A 210 -8.11 -6.59 21.87
CA HIS A 210 -9.42 -6.20 22.37
C HIS A 210 -10.53 -7.15 21.89
N MET A 211 -10.55 -7.50 20.59
CA MET A 211 -11.51 -8.45 20.04
C MET A 211 -11.36 -9.85 20.69
N GLN A 212 -10.13 -10.34 20.87
CA GLN A 212 -9.90 -11.68 21.43
C GLN A 212 -10.23 -11.80 22.93
N PHE A 213 -10.06 -10.73 23.71
CA PHE A 213 -10.24 -10.77 25.15
C PHE A 213 -11.56 -10.19 25.63
N HIS A 214 -12.18 -9.28 24.88
CA HIS A 214 -13.42 -8.60 25.25
C HIS A 214 -14.57 -8.83 24.27
N GLY A 215 -14.31 -9.49 23.15
CA GLY A 215 -15.33 -9.79 22.16
C GLY A 215 -16.34 -10.82 22.67
N SER A 216 -17.59 -10.67 22.23
CA SER A 216 -18.71 -11.51 22.65
C SER A 216 -18.85 -12.82 21.86
N MET A 217 -18.01 -13.04 20.84
CA MET A 217 -17.97 -14.26 20.03
C MET A 217 -16.79 -15.14 20.44
N VAL A 218 -16.71 -16.35 19.89
CA VAL A 218 -15.57 -17.26 20.12
C VAL A 218 -14.27 -16.67 19.59
N LYS A 219 -13.17 -16.88 20.30
CA LYS A 219 -11.85 -16.28 19.97
C LYS A 219 -11.37 -16.61 18.56
N ASP A 220 -11.64 -17.82 18.09
CA ASP A 220 -11.18 -18.28 16.77
C ASP A 220 -11.85 -17.51 15.63
N ALA A 221 -13.12 -17.08 15.79
CA ALA A 221 -13.78 -16.22 14.83
C ALA A 221 -13.06 -14.85 14.70
N TYR A 222 -12.60 -14.29 15.82
CA TYR A 222 -11.84 -13.03 15.77
C TYR A 222 -10.41 -13.20 15.22
N ARG A 223 -9.78 -14.37 15.42
CA ARG A 223 -8.44 -14.66 14.88
C ARG A 223 -8.42 -14.76 13.37
N ALA A 224 -9.50 -15.21 12.75
CA ALA A 224 -9.63 -15.32 11.31
C ALA A 224 -9.88 -13.98 10.60
N ILE A 225 -10.19 -12.91 11.35
CA ILE A 225 -10.37 -11.57 10.82
C ILE A 225 -9.01 -10.94 10.53
N GLU A 226 -8.87 -10.42 9.34
CA GLU A 226 -7.65 -9.72 8.93
C GLU A 226 -7.63 -8.28 9.47
N VAL A 227 -6.71 -7.99 10.40
CA VAL A 227 -6.45 -6.63 10.90
C VAL A 227 -5.06 -6.21 10.46
N ALA A 228 -4.95 -5.21 9.59
CA ALA A 228 -3.66 -4.84 9.01
C ALA A 228 -3.55 -3.33 8.71
N SER A 229 -2.34 -2.90 8.38
CA SER A 229 -2.10 -1.53 7.90
C SER A 229 -2.66 -1.35 6.49
N VAL A 230 -2.85 -0.08 6.08
CA VAL A 230 -3.26 0.27 4.71
C VAL A 230 -2.30 -0.32 3.69
N ASP A 231 -1.00 -0.22 3.96
CA ASP A 231 0.06 -0.71 3.07
C ASP A 231 -0.04 -2.24 2.87
N ALA A 232 -0.33 -2.98 3.94
CA ALA A 232 -0.50 -4.44 3.87
C ALA A 232 -1.81 -4.89 3.19
N PHE A 233 -2.81 -4.00 3.09
CA PHE A 233 -4.06 -4.27 2.38
C PHE A 233 -3.99 -3.97 0.87
N GLN A 234 -2.91 -3.36 0.38
CA GLN A 234 -2.77 -3.14 -1.06
C GLN A 234 -2.76 -4.48 -1.81
N GLY A 235 -3.42 -4.55 -2.97
CA GLY A 235 -3.64 -5.79 -3.71
C GLY A 235 -4.70 -6.74 -3.13
N ARG A 236 -5.18 -6.50 -1.90
CA ARG A 236 -6.19 -7.34 -1.24
C ARG A 236 -7.58 -6.72 -1.32
N GLU A 237 -8.61 -7.53 -1.09
CA GLU A 237 -10.00 -7.10 -0.99
C GLU A 237 -10.77 -7.96 0.00
N LYS A 238 -11.80 -7.40 0.60
CA LYS A 238 -12.74 -8.09 1.50
C LYS A 238 -14.17 -7.69 1.17
N ASP A 239 -15.11 -8.49 1.61
CA ASP A 239 -16.52 -8.15 1.43
C ASP A 239 -16.90 -6.92 2.25
N TYR A 240 -16.44 -6.87 3.49
CA TYR A 240 -16.66 -5.73 4.40
C TYR A 240 -15.35 -5.20 4.94
N ILE A 241 -15.17 -3.89 4.85
CA ILE A 241 -14.01 -3.19 5.39
C ILE A 241 -14.45 -2.22 6.48
N ILE A 242 -13.72 -2.25 7.58
CA ILE A 242 -13.80 -1.27 8.67
C ILE A 242 -12.48 -0.52 8.72
N VAL A 243 -12.51 0.80 8.53
CA VAL A 243 -11.33 1.68 8.64
C VAL A 243 -11.40 2.40 9.98
N THR A 244 -10.37 2.29 10.83
CA THR A 244 -10.25 3.04 12.08
C THR A 244 -9.15 4.09 11.95
N CYS A 245 -9.54 5.38 12.08
CA CYS A 245 -8.68 6.53 11.80
C CYS A 245 -7.75 6.87 12.96
N VAL A 246 -8.13 6.52 14.19
CA VAL A 246 -7.34 6.72 15.41
C VAL A 246 -7.17 8.18 15.83
N ARG A 247 -6.81 9.07 14.88
CA ARG A 247 -6.44 10.45 15.17
C ARG A 247 -7.61 11.29 15.67
N SER A 248 -7.43 11.82 16.88
CA SER A 248 -8.47 12.58 17.58
C SER A 248 -7.86 13.70 18.44
N ASN A 249 -6.95 14.48 17.85
CA ASN A 249 -6.29 15.61 18.51
C ASN A 249 -6.51 16.92 17.75
N ASN A 250 -6.38 18.05 18.44
CA ASN A 250 -6.59 19.36 17.84
C ASN A 250 -5.29 20.05 17.35
N ARG A 251 -4.10 19.54 17.68
CA ARG A 251 -2.82 20.27 17.52
C ARG A 251 -1.82 19.55 16.62
N LEU A 252 -1.76 18.21 16.65
CA LEU A 252 -0.69 17.42 16.03
C LEU A 252 -0.98 17.01 14.57
N GLY A 253 -2.11 17.47 14.01
CA GLY A 253 -2.54 17.06 12.68
C GLY A 253 -2.97 15.59 12.63
N ILE A 254 -3.26 15.09 11.43
CA ILE A 254 -3.78 13.72 11.21
C ILE A 254 -2.71 12.70 10.79
N GLY A 255 -1.46 13.13 10.64
CA GLY A 255 -0.33 12.23 10.34
C GLY A 255 -0.52 11.45 9.03
N PHE A 256 -0.40 10.13 9.08
CA PHE A 256 -0.51 9.24 7.92
C PHE A 256 -1.85 9.31 7.18
N LEU A 257 -2.90 9.80 7.82
CA LEU A 257 -4.21 9.97 7.19
C LEU A 257 -4.25 11.12 6.17
N SER A 258 -3.26 12.03 6.17
CA SER A 258 -3.17 13.09 5.16
C SER A 258 -2.65 12.61 3.80
N ASP A 259 -2.20 11.35 3.70
CA ASP A 259 -1.76 10.76 2.45
C ASP A 259 -2.98 10.33 1.61
N SER A 260 -3.18 11.02 0.49
CA SER A 260 -4.30 10.77 -0.42
C SER A 260 -4.28 9.36 -1.02
N ARG A 261 -3.11 8.80 -1.27
CA ARG A 261 -2.94 7.45 -1.82
C ARG A 261 -3.35 6.38 -0.81
N ARG A 262 -3.00 6.58 0.48
CA ARG A 262 -3.45 5.70 1.57
C ARG A 262 -4.97 5.73 1.72
N LEU A 263 -5.55 6.91 1.68
CA LEU A 263 -7.02 7.01 1.74
C LEU A 263 -7.67 6.29 0.56
N ASN A 264 -7.19 6.51 -0.67
CA ASN A 264 -7.69 5.82 -1.84
C ASN A 264 -7.62 4.29 -1.69
N VAL A 265 -6.48 3.75 -1.26
CA VAL A 265 -6.35 2.32 -1.00
C VAL A 265 -7.36 1.86 0.04
N ALA A 266 -7.45 2.52 1.19
CA ALA A 266 -8.36 2.11 2.27
C ALA A 266 -9.84 2.08 1.82
N LEU A 267 -10.28 3.07 1.04
CA LEU A 267 -11.66 3.18 0.57
C LEU A 267 -12.01 2.17 -0.53
N THR A 268 -11.02 1.68 -1.28
CA THR A 268 -11.23 0.81 -2.45
C THR A 268 -11.05 -0.67 -2.18
N ARG A 269 -10.92 -1.10 -0.91
CA ARG A 269 -10.75 -2.53 -0.55
C ARG A 269 -12.05 -3.29 -0.34
N ALA A 270 -13.18 -2.59 -0.12
CA ALA A 270 -14.47 -3.19 0.17
C ALA A 270 -15.21 -3.60 -1.11
N ARG A 271 -15.82 -4.79 -1.11
CA ARG A 271 -16.70 -5.25 -2.20
C ARG A 271 -18.15 -4.88 -1.93
N PHE A 272 -18.65 -5.16 -0.72
CA PHE A 272 -20.07 -5.07 -0.33
C PHE A 272 -20.35 -3.95 0.66
N GLY A 273 -19.43 -3.61 1.57
CA GLY A 273 -19.71 -2.57 2.54
C GLY A 273 -18.46 -1.95 3.17
N LEU A 274 -18.55 -0.65 3.47
CA LEU A 274 -17.49 0.16 4.04
C LEU A 274 -17.94 0.91 5.27
N ILE A 275 -17.22 0.77 6.37
CA ILE A 275 -17.43 1.53 7.60
C ILE A 275 -16.16 2.29 7.93
N VAL A 276 -16.24 3.60 8.07
CA VAL A 276 -15.11 4.43 8.50
C VAL A 276 -15.41 4.97 9.88
N ILE A 277 -14.51 4.72 10.84
CA ILE A 277 -14.63 5.19 12.24
C ILE A 277 -13.60 6.27 12.48
N GLY A 278 -14.01 7.40 13.03
CA GLY A 278 -13.07 8.48 13.36
C GLY A 278 -13.72 9.74 13.92
N ASN A 279 -12.89 10.72 14.24
CA ASN A 279 -13.34 12.01 14.71
C ASN A 279 -13.46 13.01 13.55
N ALA A 280 -14.67 13.17 13.02
CA ALA A 280 -14.93 14.07 11.90
C ALA A 280 -14.54 15.54 12.19
N ARG A 281 -14.55 16.01 13.47
CA ARG A 281 -14.11 17.37 13.84
C ARG A 281 -12.62 17.59 13.63
N VAL A 282 -11.83 16.53 13.72
CA VAL A 282 -10.39 16.57 13.51
C VAL A 282 -10.06 16.35 12.04
N LEU A 283 -10.66 15.34 11.42
CA LEU A 283 -10.41 14.96 10.04
C LEU A 283 -10.82 16.06 9.04
N CYS A 284 -11.94 16.76 9.26
CA CYS A 284 -12.41 17.82 8.37
C CYS A 284 -11.43 19.02 8.22
N LYS A 285 -10.37 19.09 9.02
CA LYS A 285 -9.31 20.11 8.88
C LYS A 285 -8.38 19.81 7.69
N ASP A 286 -8.38 18.61 7.17
CA ASP A 286 -7.67 18.24 5.96
C ASP A 286 -8.62 18.39 4.75
N PRO A 287 -8.17 18.98 3.62
CA PRO A 287 -9.03 19.22 2.47
C PRO A 287 -9.67 17.97 1.89
N LEU A 288 -8.92 16.88 1.78
CA LEU A 288 -9.42 15.62 1.21
C LEU A 288 -10.47 14.98 2.13
N TRP A 289 -10.18 14.90 3.43
CA TRP A 289 -11.11 14.41 4.42
C TRP A 289 -12.35 15.31 4.57
N TYR A 290 -12.20 16.61 4.37
CA TYR A 290 -13.34 17.53 4.35
C TYR A 290 -14.32 17.12 3.24
N HIS A 291 -13.86 16.95 2.01
CA HIS A 291 -14.71 16.53 0.90
C HIS A 291 -15.33 15.15 1.12
N PHE A 292 -14.57 14.20 1.69
CA PHE A 292 -15.08 12.89 2.06
C PHE A 292 -16.20 12.97 3.11
N LEU A 293 -16.01 13.73 4.15
CA LEU A 293 -17.00 13.91 5.22
C LEU A 293 -18.24 14.66 4.74
N VAL A 294 -18.09 15.66 3.88
CA VAL A 294 -19.23 16.36 3.23
C VAL A 294 -20.01 15.37 2.37
N HIS A 295 -19.35 14.56 1.55
CA HIS A 295 -19.98 13.52 0.74
C HIS A 295 -20.84 12.56 1.59
N PHE A 296 -20.37 12.15 2.76
CA PHE A 296 -21.13 11.30 3.69
C PHE A 296 -22.26 12.05 4.38
N LYS A 297 -22.03 13.29 4.78
CA LYS A 297 -23.02 14.13 5.46
C LYS A 297 -24.21 14.45 4.56
N ASP A 298 -23.96 14.88 3.33
CA ASP A 298 -25.00 15.26 2.37
C ASP A 298 -25.91 14.09 2.01
N ARG A 299 -25.42 12.86 2.18
CA ARG A 299 -26.17 11.61 1.96
C ARG A 299 -26.74 10.99 3.24
N ASN A 300 -26.65 11.68 4.38
CA ASN A 300 -27.06 11.15 5.69
C ASN A 300 -26.34 9.84 6.10
N LEU A 301 -25.10 9.67 5.65
CA LEU A 301 -24.25 8.51 5.94
C LEU A 301 -23.24 8.78 7.07
N LEU A 302 -23.15 10.01 7.55
CA LEU A 302 -22.36 10.41 8.72
C LEU A 302 -23.26 10.24 9.96
N VAL A 303 -22.95 9.23 10.77
CA VAL A 303 -23.81 8.79 11.87
C VAL A 303 -23.08 8.76 13.21
N GLU A 304 -23.85 8.83 14.29
CA GLU A 304 -23.39 8.72 15.68
C GLU A 304 -24.42 7.98 16.55
N GLY A 305 -24.02 7.60 17.75
CA GLY A 305 -24.87 6.92 18.72
C GLY A 305 -24.60 5.41 18.80
N ALA A 306 -25.49 4.67 19.48
CA ALA A 306 -25.36 3.22 19.60
C ALA A 306 -25.69 2.51 18.28
N LEU A 307 -25.07 1.38 17.97
CA LEU A 307 -25.33 0.62 16.75
C LEU A 307 -26.80 0.19 16.61
N SER A 308 -27.48 -0.02 17.72
CA SER A 308 -28.94 -0.31 17.75
C SER A 308 -29.83 0.92 17.51
N ASN A 309 -29.28 2.13 17.55
CA ASN A 309 -30.00 3.38 17.38
C ASN A 309 -29.08 4.46 16.79
N LEU A 310 -28.62 4.22 15.55
CA LEU A 310 -27.81 5.18 14.81
C LEU A 310 -28.64 6.39 14.43
N ARG A 311 -28.06 7.57 14.58
CA ARG A 311 -28.67 8.85 14.20
C ARG A 311 -27.71 9.63 13.30
N PRO A 312 -28.22 10.42 12.34
CA PRO A 312 -27.40 11.35 11.59
C PRO A 312 -26.65 12.28 12.55
N SER A 313 -25.36 12.47 12.32
CA SER A 313 -24.54 13.37 13.16
C SER A 313 -24.91 14.83 12.91
N MET A 314 -25.09 15.58 13.98
CA MET A 314 -25.40 17.02 13.94
C MET A 314 -24.16 17.89 13.76
N ILE A 315 -23.00 17.30 13.50
CA ILE A 315 -21.75 18.05 13.34
C ILE A 315 -21.85 19.06 12.20
N GLN A 316 -21.41 20.29 12.46
CA GLN A 316 -21.25 21.31 11.44
C GLN A 316 -19.77 21.42 11.07
N PHE A 317 -19.49 21.40 9.77
CA PHE A 317 -18.16 21.71 9.27
C PHE A 317 -18.05 23.22 9.04
N GLY A 318 -16.88 23.77 9.34
CA GLY A 318 -16.53 25.16 8.97
C GLY A 318 -16.38 25.29 7.44
N PRO A 319 -15.94 26.45 6.95
CA PRO A 319 -15.62 26.61 5.53
C PRO A 319 -14.53 25.61 5.13
N PRO A 320 -14.53 25.16 3.83
CA PRO A 320 -13.55 24.20 3.35
C PRO A 320 -12.13 24.72 3.62
N PRO A 321 -11.25 23.87 4.16
CA PRO A 321 -9.87 24.25 4.39
C PRO A 321 -9.22 24.58 3.04
N VAL A 322 -8.53 25.73 3.00
CA VAL A 322 -7.78 26.12 1.80
C VAL A 322 -6.73 25.04 1.53
N PRO A 323 -6.70 24.42 0.33
CA PRO A 323 -5.68 23.48 -0.01
C PRO A 323 -4.32 24.13 0.25
N ARG A 324 -3.48 23.53 1.10
CA ARG A 324 -2.08 23.94 1.14
C ARG A 324 -1.58 23.79 -0.29
N LYS A 325 -1.13 24.91 -0.90
CA LYS A 325 -0.45 24.86 -2.19
C LYS A 325 0.68 23.84 -2.03
N SER A 326 0.40 22.59 -2.35
CA SER A 326 1.47 21.63 -2.56
C SER A 326 2.25 22.24 -3.71
N LYS A 327 3.50 22.62 -3.47
CA LYS A 327 4.40 22.88 -4.58
C LYS A 327 4.22 21.67 -5.49
N SER A 328 3.90 21.89 -6.75
CA SER A 328 3.76 20.78 -7.69
C SER A 328 5.00 19.89 -7.54
N ARG A 329 4.89 18.58 -7.70
CA ARG A 329 6.07 17.69 -7.62
C ARG A 329 7.22 18.22 -8.47
N LEU A 330 6.89 18.85 -9.61
CA LEU A 330 7.85 19.55 -10.47
C LEU A 330 8.49 20.78 -9.78
N GLU A 331 7.74 21.52 -8.97
CA GLU A 331 8.26 22.64 -8.19
C GLU A 331 9.01 22.17 -6.94
N GLN A 332 8.63 21.02 -6.35
CA GLN A 332 9.39 20.38 -5.27
C GLN A 332 10.70 19.82 -5.81
N ALA A 333 10.70 19.16 -6.96
CA ALA A 333 11.89 18.69 -7.64
C ALA A 333 12.83 19.87 -8.01
N LYS A 334 12.29 20.98 -8.53
CA LYS A 334 13.05 22.21 -8.81
C LYS A 334 13.59 22.86 -7.54
N THR A 335 12.81 22.88 -6.44
CA THR A 335 13.25 23.44 -5.15
C THR A 335 14.30 22.56 -4.50
N ASN A 336 14.16 21.23 -4.59
CA ASN A 336 15.16 20.28 -4.07
C ASN A 336 16.44 20.30 -4.92
N ALA A 337 16.32 20.46 -6.23
CA ALA A 337 17.48 20.70 -7.10
C ALA A 337 18.18 22.03 -6.77
N ALA A 338 17.43 23.10 -6.48
CA ALA A 338 18.01 24.39 -6.08
C ALA A 338 18.69 24.36 -4.71
N ILE A 339 18.17 23.60 -3.73
CA ILE A 339 18.80 23.41 -2.41
C ILE A 339 20.06 22.53 -2.54
N GLY A 340 20.08 21.59 -3.49
CA GLY A 340 21.26 20.78 -3.82
C GLY A 340 22.35 21.57 -4.54
N THR A 341 22.01 22.63 -5.27
CA THR A 341 22.98 23.45 -6.03
C THR A 341 23.69 24.52 -5.18
N GLU A 342 23.22 24.83 -3.99
CA GLU A 342 24.01 25.67 -3.06
C GLU A 342 25.19 24.93 -2.41
N SER A 343 25.21 23.58 -2.47
CA SER A 343 26.33 22.77 -1.98
C SER A 343 27.14 22.05 -3.05
N LEU A 344 26.67 22.04 -4.31
CA LEU A 344 27.35 21.41 -5.44
C LEU A 344 27.10 22.26 -6.69
N ALA A 345 28.09 23.09 -7.06
CA ALA A 345 28.13 23.73 -8.36
C ALA A 345 28.29 22.65 -9.44
N MET A 346 27.18 22.10 -9.91
CA MET A 346 27.16 21.30 -11.13
C MET A 346 26.54 22.13 -12.24
N ASP A 347 27.30 22.32 -13.31
CA ASP A 347 26.82 22.90 -14.55
C ASP A 347 25.57 22.14 -15.03
N PRO A 348 24.51 22.86 -15.48
CA PRO A 348 23.31 22.21 -15.96
C PRO A 348 23.65 21.46 -17.23
N VAL A 349 23.58 20.13 -17.21
CA VAL A 349 23.56 19.32 -18.43
C VAL A 349 22.37 19.82 -19.26
N ARG A 350 22.62 20.57 -20.30
CA ARG A 350 21.67 21.00 -21.30
C ARG A 350 20.96 19.76 -21.85
N ALA A 351 19.71 19.58 -21.50
CA ALA A 351 18.86 18.63 -22.18
C ALA A 351 18.56 19.15 -23.60
N PRO A 352 18.98 18.46 -24.65
CA PRO A 352 18.63 18.82 -26.00
C PRO A 352 17.30 18.16 -26.38
N PHE A 353 16.16 18.73 -25.96
CA PHE A 353 14.87 18.37 -26.55
C PHE A 353 13.96 19.59 -26.65
N ARG A 354 14.22 20.42 -27.67
CA ARG A 354 13.18 21.19 -28.36
C ARG A 354 13.04 20.60 -29.73
N GLY A 355 11.87 20.02 -29.98
CA GLY A 355 11.23 19.89 -31.30
C GLY A 355 11.96 18.95 -32.26
N ALA A 356 11.47 17.73 -32.36
CA ALA A 356 11.51 17.00 -33.63
C ALA A 356 10.31 16.07 -33.71
N THR A 357 9.41 16.37 -34.62
CA THR A 357 8.53 15.40 -35.26
C THR A 357 9.42 14.43 -36.04
N GLY A 358 9.75 13.29 -35.42
CA GLY A 358 10.60 12.27 -36.02
C GLY A 358 10.15 10.88 -35.61
N THR A 359 10.10 10.02 -36.57
CA THR A 359 9.62 8.64 -36.56
C THR A 359 10.22 7.80 -35.43
N THR A 360 9.47 6.81 -34.98
CA THR A 360 9.74 5.81 -33.92
C THR A 360 11.12 5.13 -33.96
N GLN A 361 11.89 5.29 -35.00
CA GLN A 361 13.21 4.69 -35.17
C GLN A 361 14.33 5.46 -34.44
N THR A 362 14.23 6.78 -34.33
CA THR A 362 15.24 7.64 -33.68
C THR A 362 15.21 7.58 -32.14
N LEU A 363 14.09 7.18 -31.55
CA LEU A 363 13.99 6.95 -30.09
C LEU A 363 14.70 5.65 -29.64
N ARG A 364 14.94 4.73 -30.56
CA ARG A 364 15.57 3.44 -30.29
C ARG A 364 17.09 3.52 -30.15
N GLU A 365 17.72 4.42 -30.88
CA GLU A 365 19.19 4.59 -30.87
C GLU A 365 19.66 5.51 -29.74
N GLY A 366 18.92 6.58 -29.41
CA GLY A 366 19.32 7.52 -28.36
C GLY A 366 19.16 7.02 -26.91
N MET A 367 18.35 5.99 -26.67
CA MET A 367 18.10 5.48 -25.32
C MET A 367 19.18 4.50 -24.83
N TRP A 368 19.93 3.89 -25.76
CA TRP A 368 20.97 2.90 -25.42
C TRP A 368 22.36 3.49 -25.34
N ASP A 369 22.65 4.60 -26.03
CA ASP A 369 23.97 5.27 -25.97
C ASP A 369 24.20 5.96 -24.62
N THR A 370 23.16 6.27 -23.84
CA THR A 370 23.29 6.82 -22.48
C THR A 370 23.52 5.78 -21.39
N LEU A 371 23.36 4.49 -21.68
CA LEU A 371 23.57 3.39 -20.73
C LEU A 371 24.98 2.75 -20.80
N SER A 372 25.81 3.11 -21.78
CA SER A 372 27.20 2.68 -21.90
C SER A 372 28.17 3.72 -21.31
N LEU A 373 27.88 4.24 -20.10
CA LEU A 373 28.86 5.05 -19.37
C LEU A 373 29.95 4.16 -18.80
N ASP A 374 31.10 4.18 -19.47
CA ASP A 374 32.34 3.62 -18.97
C ASP A 374 32.61 4.14 -17.54
N ALA A 375 32.90 3.21 -16.63
CA ALA A 375 33.20 3.47 -15.22
C ALA A 375 34.46 4.35 -14.99
N LYS A 376 35.02 4.90 -16.04
CA LYS A 376 36.27 5.72 -16.00
C LYS A 376 36.04 7.24 -15.96
N THR A 377 34.80 7.72 -16.02
CA THR A 377 34.48 9.16 -16.06
C THR A 377 33.62 9.65 -14.89
N LEU A 378 33.74 9.04 -13.72
CA LEU A 378 33.20 9.61 -12.50
C LEU A 378 34.00 10.85 -12.10
N SER A 379 33.36 12.01 -11.97
CA SER A 379 33.99 13.21 -11.45
C SER A 379 34.47 12.99 -10.01
N GLN A 380 35.50 13.74 -9.59
CA GLN A 380 36.10 13.64 -8.23
C GLN A 380 34.99 13.70 -7.14
N SER A 381 33.98 14.56 -7.33
CA SER A 381 32.85 14.71 -6.42
C SER A 381 31.91 13.49 -6.35
N GLN A 382 31.81 12.70 -7.42
CA GLN A 382 31.05 11.44 -7.43
C GLN A 382 31.75 10.30 -6.74
N SER A 383 33.10 10.26 -6.87
CA SER A 383 33.93 9.32 -6.10
C SER A 383 33.96 9.66 -4.61
N ASP A 384 34.00 10.95 -4.25
CA ASP A 384 33.96 11.41 -2.87
C ASP A 384 32.59 11.12 -2.23
N TRP A 385 31.50 11.30 -2.96
CA TRP A 385 30.17 10.92 -2.51
C TRP A 385 30.03 9.40 -2.29
N LEU A 386 30.56 8.57 -3.21
CA LEU A 386 30.55 7.11 -3.06
C LEU A 386 31.38 6.64 -1.86
N ASN A 387 32.50 7.32 -1.59
CA ASN A 387 33.33 7.03 -0.42
C ASN A 387 32.64 7.45 0.88
N GLN A 388 31.93 8.57 0.89
CA GLN A 388 31.10 9.00 2.03
C GLN A 388 29.98 8.01 2.33
N VAL A 389 29.27 7.54 1.30
CA VAL A 389 28.19 6.53 1.44
C VAL A 389 28.73 5.18 1.95
N ARG A 390 29.98 4.82 1.59
CA ARG A 390 30.64 3.63 2.14
C ARG A 390 30.99 3.79 3.60
N GLN A 391 31.54 4.94 3.99
CA GLN A 391 31.91 5.24 5.39
C GLN A 391 30.64 5.28 6.29
N ASP A 392 29.54 5.87 5.82
CA ASP A 392 28.28 5.88 6.56
C ASP A 392 27.68 4.47 6.73
N LYS A 393 27.86 3.58 5.76
CA LYS A 393 27.46 2.17 5.86
C LYS A 393 28.31 1.37 6.85
N ASP A 394 29.60 1.61 6.88
CA ASP A 394 30.52 0.92 7.80
C ASP A 394 30.27 1.37 9.25
N ALA A 395 29.95 2.64 9.47
CA ALA A 395 29.55 3.19 10.78
C ALA A 395 28.21 2.60 11.28
N ASP A 396 27.23 2.38 10.38
CA ASP A 396 25.96 1.75 10.72
C ASP A 396 26.12 0.25 11.03
N LEU A 397 27.06 -0.43 10.37
CA LEU A 397 27.38 -1.84 10.65
C LEU A 397 28.10 -2.02 11.99
N GLU A 398 29.04 -1.13 12.32
CA GLU A 398 29.71 -1.14 13.63
C GLU A 398 28.73 -0.85 14.79
N SER A 399 27.71 0.00 14.57
CA SER A 399 26.66 0.25 15.56
C SER A 399 25.74 -0.97 15.80
N LEU A 400 25.53 -1.81 14.79
CA LEU A 400 24.74 -3.05 14.90
C LEU A 400 25.51 -4.18 15.58
N ASP A 401 26.83 -4.25 15.42
CA ASP A 401 27.67 -5.22 16.13
C ASP A 401 27.83 -4.85 17.62
N GLY A 402 27.81 -3.58 17.97
CA GLY A 402 27.74 -3.11 19.36
C GLY A 402 26.45 -3.54 20.09
N TYR A 403 25.33 -3.63 19.39
CA TYR A 403 24.07 -4.16 19.93
C TYR A 403 24.04 -5.69 20.07
N ARG A 404 24.73 -6.40 19.18
CA ARG A 404 24.87 -7.88 19.27
C ARG A 404 25.76 -8.33 20.44
N SER A 405 26.81 -7.59 20.76
CA SER A 405 27.68 -7.92 21.89
C SER A 405 27.06 -7.66 23.26
N GLN A 406 26.08 -6.78 23.38
CA GLN A 406 25.33 -6.55 24.63
C GLN A 406 24.18 -7.55 24.86
N ALA A 407 23.67 -8.18 23.80
CA ALA A 407 22.60 -9.19 23.91
C ALA A 407 23.14 -10.60 24.27
N SER A 408 24.45 -10.85 24.16
CA SER A 408 25.07 -12.16 24.46
C SER A 408 25.53 -12.34 25.90
N ILE A 409 25.35 -11.35 26.78
CA ILE A 409 25.76 -11.40 28.20
C ILE A 409 24.59 -11.71 29.17
N ALA A 410 23.36 -11.77 28.67
CA ALA A 410 22.19 -12.07 29.49
C ALA A 410 21.48 -13.34 28.95
N GLY A 411 21.89 -14.49 29.42
CA GLY A 411 21.13 -15.73 29.18
C GLY A 411 21.94 -17.00 29.10
N SER A 412 22.57 -17.39 30.21
CA SER A 412 22.99 -18.78 30.44
C SER A 412 22.07 -19.33 31.51
N ASP A 413 21.04 -20.06 31.12
CA ASP A 413 20.45 -21.11 31.96
C ASP A 413 20.01 -22.24 31.03
N GLU A 414 20.63 -23.38 31.29
CA GLU A 414 20.42 -24.66 30.60
C GLU A 414 19.08 -25.24 31.05
N ASP A 415 18.26 -25.68 30.08
CA ASP A 415 17.25 -26.70 30.34
C ASP A 415 17.19 -27.71 29.20
N GLU A 416 17.37 -28.98 29.58
CA GLU A 416 17.43 -30.21 28.79
C GLU A 416 16.17 -30.42 27.94
N VAL A 417 16.31 -30.67 26.66
CA VAL A 417 15.26 -31.19 25.78
C VAL A 417 15.57 -32.65 25.41
N ARG A 418 14.74 -33.57 25.89
CA ARG A 418 14.72 -34.97 25.48
C ARG A 418 14.04 -35.16 24.12
N PRO A 419 14.49 -36.13 23.29
CA PRO A 419 13.93 -36.34 21.95
C PRO A 419 12.66 -37.21 22.00
N VAL A 420 11.65 -36.85 21.23
CA VAL A 420 10.44 -37.63 20.98
C VAL A 420 10.57 -38.36 19.64
N LYS A 421 10.23 -39.66 19.68
CA LYS A 421 10.34 -40.69 18.66
C LYS A 421 9.36 -40.50 17.50
N ASN A 422 9.82 -40.88 16.32
CA ASN A 422 9.07 -41.13 15.08
C ASN A 422 7.84 -42.02 15.27
N VAL A 423 6.74 -41.66 14.62
CA VAL A 423 5.66 -42.58 14.26
C VAL A 423 5.36 -42.44 12.78
N SER A 424 5.30 -43.57 12.13
CA SER A 424 5.23 -43.86 10.70
C SER A 424 3.85 -43.65 10.07
N SER A 425 3.89 -43.27 8.79
CA SER A 425 3.08 -43.69 7.64
C SER A 425 1.57 -43.92 7.79
N ALA A 426 0.80 -43.16 7.00
CA ALA A 426 -0.36 -43.69 6.27
C ALA A 426 -0.53 -43.00 4.92
N GLN A 427 -0.64 -43.80 3.89
CA GLN A 427 -0.91 -43.49 2.50
C GLN A 427 -2.36 -43.02 2.37
N GLY A 428 -2.60 -42.03 1.53
CA GLY A 428 -3.93 -41.59 1.11
C GLY A 428 -3.86 -40.87 -0.23
N THR A 429 -4.40 -41.50 -1.21
CA THR A 429 -4.44 -41.25 -2.64
C THR A 429 -5.25 -39.96 -3.00
N SER A 430 -4.78 -39.33 -4.09
CA SER A 430 -5.61 -38.84 -5.20
C SER A 430 -6.16 -37.40 -5.21
N SER A 431 -5.98 -36.90 -6.37
CA SER A 431 -6.69 -35.89 -7.16
C SER A 431 -6.21 -34.42 -7.05
N ALA A 432 -5.53 -34.05 -8.12
CA ALA A 432 -5.27 -32.67 -8.48
C ALA A 432 -6.57 -31.94 -8.88
N PRO A 433 -6.77 -30.69 -8.48
CA PRO A 433 -7.76 -29.82 -9.11
C PRO A 433 -7.13 -29.00 -10.22
N SER A 434 -7.85 -28.97 -11.33
CA SER A 434 -7.62 -28.22 -12.55
C SER A 434 -7.38 -26.73 -12.30
N ILE A 435 -6.37 -26.20 -12.98
CA ILE A 435 -6.05 -24.77 -13.08
C ILE A 435 -7.11 -24.11 -13.97
N THR A 436 -7.94 -23.27 -13.37
CA THR A 436 -8.84 -22.37 -14.10
C THR A 436 -8.13 -21.06 -14.37
N LYS A 437 -7.97 -20.71 -15.64
CA LYS A 437 -7.46 -19.42 -16.12
C LYS A 437 -8.36 -18.29 -15.64
N PHE A 438 -7.77 -17.25 -15.08
CA PHE A 438 -8.38 -15.94 -15.00
C PHE A 438 -7.51 -14.90 -15.73
N LEU A 439 -8.12 -14.34 -16.76
CA LEU A 439 -7.73 -13.08 -17.39
C LEU A 439 -8.18 -11.91 -16.52
#